data_fa840a9886832873e9d6a75dcad511ca
#
_entry.id   fa840a9886832873e9d6a75dcad511ca
#
_cell.length_a   1.000
_cell.length_b   1.000
_cell.length_c   1.000
_cell.angle_alpha   90.00
_cell.angle_beta   90.00
_cell.angle_gamma   90.00
#
_symmetry.space_group_name_H-M   'P 1'
#
loop_
_entity.id
_entity.type
_entity.pdbx_description
1 polymer ?
#
loop_
_entity_poly.entity_id
_entity_poly.type
_entity_poly.pdbx_seq_one_letter_code
_entity_poly.pdbx_strand_id
1 'polypeptide(L)'
;MRKLVFGIVLATLAPLALVASNKVDREFLDALLRTHSVTGDRKGIYQGVDLVRGWLEKRGVYCRTETNAVGLVGLYASVTRTHTPDYLFVSHIDVVPGPEFLFTPRVEGDRFFARGACDTKGNVAAICQTLANLVGTGASVGVVLATDEEGGRGATATAQMMIDKGYVGKKLVLVADTAGEEPGQLFTGEKGHICFKLVSKGRGGHSSRPWSADNPVPRLCEGYLKFKAAWDAQDRPEQGKWRTVISPTSLQGGAANNIIPDEAIMTLSCRFIVPEDKDRVEKMLAEASGLEVRAPKSWRAPVVNRPDEPEVYRLLKAMNASIPGGVKEGKMSAATDASFYTATGTPCVIFTANAGEPHSDREWGSFSSLDDYCTFFTTYFR
;
A
#
# COMPACT_ATOMS: atom_id res chain seq x y z
N MET A 1 6.51 -45.47 -63.63
CA MET A 1 5.79 -44.96 -62.41
C MET A 1 6.76 -44.17 -61.57
N ARG A 2 6.72 -42.84 -61.66
CA ARG A 2 7.57 -41.92 -60.87
C ARG A 2 6.74 -41.50 -59.62
N LYS A 3 7.24 -41.81 -58.44
CA LYS A 3 6.66 -41.34 -57.15
C LYS A 3 7.12 -39.92 -56.93
N LEU A 4 6.18 -38.96 -56.90
CA LEU A 4 6.38 -37.60 -56.34
C LEU A 4 6.39 -37.70 -54.83
N VAL A 5 7.47 -37.24 -54.20
CA VAL A 5 7.57 -37.01 -52.75
C VAL A 5 7.26 -35.54 -52.52
N PHE A 6 6.12 -35.24 -51.89
CA PHE A 6 5.81 -33.90 -51.39
C PHE A 6 6.53 -33.68 -50.06
N GLY A 7 7.56 -32.84 -50.07
CA GLY A 7 8.20 -32.36 -48.87
C GLY A 7 7.35 -31.24 -48.26
N ILE A 8 6.80 -31.47 -47.05
CA ILE A 8 6.17 -30.43 -46.26
C ILE A 8 7.29 -29.62 -45.58
N VAL A 9 7.48 -28.36 -46.02
CA VAL A 9 8.33 -27.39 -45.33
C VAL A 9 7.51 -26.83 -44.16
N LEU A 10 7.78 -27.31 -42.94
CA LEU A 10 7.34 -26.65 -41.74
C LEU A 10 8.15 -25.34 -41.57
N ALA A 11 7.55 -24.22 -41.94
CA ALA A 11 8.07 -22.92 -41.54
C ALA A 11 7.90 -22.75 -40.02
N THR A 12 8.98 -22.90 -39.28
CA THR A 12 9.03 -22.50 -37.87
C THR A 12 8.95 -20.98 -37.84
N LEU A 13 7.77 -20.47 -37.51
CA LEU A 13 7.62 -19.07 -37.11
C LEU A 13 8.46 -18.85 -35.83
N ALA A 14 9.65 -18.27 -35.98
CA ALA A 14 10.40 -17.74 -34.88
C ALA A 14 9.51 -16.72 -34.14
N PRO A 15 9.42 -16.76 -32.81
CA PRO A 15 8.67 -15.73 -32.08
C PRO A 15 9.30 -14.39 -32.42
N LEU A 16 8.51 -13.42 -32.91
CA LEU A 16 8.94 -12.03 -32.99
C LEU A 16 9.45 -11.65 -31.60
N ALA A 17 10.74 -11.39 -31.48
CA ALA A 17 11.30 -10.81 -30.27
C ALA A 17 10.61 -9.47 -30.07
N LEU A 18 9.74 -9.39 -29.06
CA LEU A 18 9.12 -8.14 -28.65
C LEU A 18 10.27 -7.20 -28.28
N VAL A 19 10.47 -6.14 -29.06
CA VAL A 19 11.48 -5.13 -28.74
C VAL A 19 11.08 -4.53 -27.40
N ALA A 20 11.95 -4.64 -26.40
CA ALA A 20 11.71 -4.07 -25.07
C ALA A 20 11.41 -2.56 -25.23
N SER A 21 10.24 -2.14 -24.80
CA SER A 21 9.84 -0.73 -24.85
C SER A 21 10.28 -0.04 -23.55
N ASN A 22 11.06 1.02 -23.69
CA ASN A 22 11.39 1.87 -22.54
C ASN A 22 10.23 2.79 -22.14
N LYS A 23 9.08 2.65 -22.80
CA LYS A 23 7.87 3.45 -22.50
C LYS A 23 6.75 2.53 -22.06
N VAL A 24 5.99 3.00 -21.09
CA VAL A 24 4.77 2.35 -20.64
C VAL A 24 3.74 2.37 -21.76
N ASP A 25 3.04 1.26 -21.98
CA ASP A 25 1.95 1.14 -22.95
C ASP A 25 0.79 2.08 -22.54
N ARG A 26 0.58 3.15 -23.32
CA ARG A 26 -0.40 4.19 -23.03
C ARG A 26 -1.85 3.71 -23.19
N GLU A 27 -2.09 2.79 -24.12
CA GLU A 27 -3.42 2.20 -24.34
C GLU A 27 -3.80 1.31 -23.16
N PHE A 28 -2.84 0.53 -22.66
CA PHE A 28 -3.04 -0.28 -21.46
C PHE A 28 -3.28 0.59 -20.23
N LEU A 29 -2.49 1.63 -20.03
CA LEU A 29 -2.66 2.57 -18.91
C LEU A 29 -4.04 3.24 -18.97
N ASP A 30 -4.46 3.76 -20.14
CA ASP A 30 -5.78 4.38 -20.31
C ASP A 30 -6.91 3.39 -20.00
N ALA A 31 -6.82 2.15 -20.53
CA ALA A 31 -7.80 1.12 -20.25
C ALA A 31 -7.87 0.76 -18.76
N LEU A 32 -6.73 0.72 -18.06
CA LEU A 32 -6.67 0.42 -16.63
C LEU A 32 -7.29 1.56 -15.79
N LEU A 33 -7.00 2.82 -16.15
CA LEU A 33 -7.57 3.99 -15.46
C LEU A 33 -9.11 4.06 -15.61
N ARG A 34 -9.66 3.58 -16.73
CA ARG A 34 -11.11 3.52 -16.97
C ARG A 34 -11.81 2.42 -16.18
N THR A 35 -11.11 1.50 -15.55
CA THR A 35 -11.75 0.47 -14.73
C THR A 35 -12.30 1.08 -13.43
N HIS A 36 -13.56 0.81 -13.10
CA HIS A 36 -14.18 1.22 -11.85
C HIS A 36 -13.84 0.26 -10.71
N SER A 37 -12.56 0.05 -10.48
CA SER A 37 -12.08 -0.85 -9.44
C SER A 37 -12.15 -0.22 -8.04
N VAL A 38 -13.26 0.42 -7.70
CA VAL A 38 -13.52 1.00 -6.38
C VAL A 38 -13.52 -0.10 -5.33
N THR A 39 -12.83 0.14 -4.20
CA THR A 39 -12.77 -0.83 -3.10
C THR A 39 -14.15 -1.28 -2.66
N GLY A 40 -14.39 -2.59 -2.71
CA GLY A 40 -15.71 -3.20 -2.45
C GLY A 40 -16.57 -3.43 -3.69
N ASP A 41 -16.30 -2.79 -4.82
CA ASP A 41 -16.95 -3.12 -6.10
C ASP A 41 -16.25 -4.33 -6.75
N ARG A 42 -16.77 -5.51 -6.49
CA ARG A 42 -16.21 -6.76 -7.04
C ARG A 42 -16.14 -6.76 -8.55
N LYS A 43 -17.18 -6.22 -9.23
CA LYS A 43 -17.24 -6.24 -10.69
C LYS A 43 -16.10 -5.41 -11.31
N GLY A 44 -15.93 -4.16 -10.84
CA GLY A 44 -14.87 -3.28 -11.31
C GLY A 44 -13.46 -3.82 -10.98
N ILE A 45 -13.31 -4.39 -9.78
CA ILE A 45 -12.06 -5.05 -9.36
C ILE A 45 -11.69 -6.22 -10.29
N TYR A 46 -12.64 -7.15 -10.54
CA TYR A 46 -12.39 -8.28 -11.44
C TYR A 46 -12.09 -7.83 -12.87
N GLN A 47 -12.73 -6.78 -13.37
CA GLN A 47 -12.43 -6.19 -14.68
C GLN A 47 -10.97 -5.67 -14.73
N GLY A 48 -10.52 -4.97 -13.69
CA GLY A 48 -9.14 -4.50 -13.57
C GLY A 48 -8.13 -5.65 -13.53
N VAL A 49 -8.40 -6.67 -12.71
CA VAL A 49 -7.55 -7.86 -12.59
C VAL A 49 -7.46 -8.61 -13.92
N ASP A 50 -8.59 -8.85 -14.61
CA ASP A 50 -8.62 -9.56 -15.88
C ASP A 50 -7.93 -8.78 -17.00
N LEU A 51 -8.05 -7.45 -17.02
CA LEU A 51 -7.34 -6.58 -17.94
C LEU A 51 -5.81 -6.71 -17.76
N VAL A 52 -5.33 -6.57 -16.53
CA VAL A 52 -3.89 -6.68 -16.22
C VAL A 52 -3.37 -8.07 -16.55
N ARG A 53 -4.07 -9.11 -16.10
CA ARG A 53 -3.70 -10.51 -16.38
C ARG A 53 -3.61 -10.77 -17.88
N GLY A 54 -4.65 -10.43 -18.62
CA GLY A 54 -4.67 -10.68 -20.08
C GLY A 54 -3.60 -9.90 -20.84
N TRP A 55 -3.25 -8.67 -20.39
CA TRP A 55 -2.16 -7.89 -20.98
C TRP A 55 -0.80 -8.54 -20.74
N LEU A 56 -0.54 -9.03 -19.52
CA LEU A 56 0.70 -9.70 -19.13
C LEU A 56 0.86 -11.08 -19.80
N GLU A 57 -0.18 -11.91 -19.80
CA GLU A 57 -0.16 -13.25 -20.41
C GLU A 57 0.14 -13.20 -21.91
N LYS A 58 -0.45 -12.23 -22.64
CA LYS A 58 -0.16 -11.98 -24.07
C LYS A 58 1.32 -11.66 -24.33
N ARG A 59 2.05 -11.21 -23.31
CA ARG A 59 3.48 -10.87 -23.38
C ARG A 59 4.39 -11.93 -22.78
N GLY A 60 3.84 -13.10 -22.44
CA GLY A 60 4.60 -14.24 -21.93
C GLY A 60 4.92 -14.20 -20.44
N VAL A 61 4.35 -13.26 -19.69
CA VAL A 61 4.48 -13.22 -18.24
C VAL A 61 3.55 -14.27 -17.62
N TYR A 62 4.06 -15.05 -16.67
CA TYR A 62 3.27 -16.02 -15.92
C TYR A 62 2.34 -15.28 -14.94
N CYS A 63 1.06 -15.62 -14.95
CA CYS A 63 0.05 -15.01 -14.06
C CYS A 63 -0.72 -16.07 -13.28
N ARG A 64 -1.14 -15.70 -12.06
CA ARG A 64 -2.00 -16.49 -11.21
C ARG A 64 -2.90 -15.60 -10.36
N THR A 65 -4.17 -15.94 -10.29
CA THR A 65 -5.13 -15.29 -9.39
C THR A 65 -5.42 -16.19 -8.20
N GLU A 66 -5.50 -15.59 -7.02
CA GLU A 66 -5.92 -16.25 -5.78
C GLU A 66 -7.15 -15.52 -5.23
N THR A 67 -8.03 -16.24 -4.56
CA THR A 67 -9.25 -15.67 -3.97
C THR A 67 -9.33 -16.06 -2.51
N ASN A 68 -9.60 -15.10 -1.64
CA ASN A 68 -9.76 -15.35 -0.21
C ASN A 68 -11.17 -15.81 0.15
N ALA A 69 -11.38 -16.20 1.44
CA ALA A 69 -12.65 -16.71 1.93
C ALA A 69 -13.83 -15.71 1.82
N VAL A 70 -13.56 -14.41 1.71
CA VAL A 70 -14.57 -13.38 1.53
C VAL A 70 -14.77 -12.99 0.06
N GLY A 71 -14.13 -13.70 -0.87
CA GLY A 71 -14.30 -13.52 -2.32
C GLY A 71 -13.53 -12.32 -2.89
N LEU A 72 -12.47 -11.85 -2.24
CA LEU A 72 -11.55 -10.88 -2.80
C LEU A 72 -10.44 -11.60 -3.58
N VAL A 73 -10.08 -11.07 -4.73
CA VAL A 73 -9.09 -11.63 -5.64
C VAL A 73 -7.78 -10.85 -5.57
N GLY A 74 -6.64 -11.55 -5.50
CA GLY A 74 -5.32 -10.96 -5.72
C GLY A 74 -4.70 -11.54 -7.00
N LEU A 75 -3.85 -10.77 -7.68
CA LEU A 75 -3.11 -11.22 -8.86
C LEU A 75 -1.62 -11.32 -8.53
N TYR A 76 -1.05 -12.47 -8.78
CA TYR A 76 0.39 -12.67 -8.86
C TYR A 76 0.83 -12.77 -10.32
N ALA A 77 1.93 -12.09 -10.66
CA ALA A 77 2.60 -12.28 -11.95
C ALA A 77 4.11 -12.34 -11.78
N SER A 78 4.80 -13.09 -12.65
CA SER A 78 6.24 -13.31 -12.56
C SER A 78 6.87 -13.55 -13.92
N VAL A 79 8.08 -13.06 -14.09
CA VAL A 79 8.91 -13.33 -15.28
C VAL A 79 9.29 -14.79 -15.36
N THR A 80 9.54 -15.42 -14.23
CA THR A 80 9.80 -16.85 -14.06
C THR A 80 8.62 -17.52 -13.34
N ARG A 81 8.41 -18.83 -13.53
CA ARG A 81 7.29 -19.54 -12.89
C ARG A 81 7.57 -19.91 -11.42
N THR A 82 8.21 -19.01 -10.66
CA THR A 82 8.44 -19.18 -9.23
C THR A 82 7.46 -18.35 -8.39
N HIS A 83 7.05 -18.84 -7.25
CA HIS A 83 6.25 -18.06 -6.27
C HIS A 83 7.12 -17.17 -5.39
N THR A 84 8.43 -17.43 -5.35
CA THR A 84 9.38 -16.71 -4.50
C THR A 84 10.50 -16.10 -5.36
N PRO A 85 10.22 -15.02 -6.12
CA PRO A 85 11.24 -14.32 -6.89
C PRO A 85 12.26 -13.64 -5.97
N ASP A 86 13.43 -13.28 -6.51
CA ASP A 86 14.42 -12.50 -5.78
C ASP A 86 13.87 -11.12 -5.40
N TYR A 87 13.19 -10.48 -6.36
CA TYR A 87 12.58 -9.15 -6.22
C TYR A 87 11.08 -9.23 -6.44
N LEU A 88 10.32 -8.75 -5.46
CA LEU A 88 8.87 -8.75 -5.54
C LEU A 88 8.34 -7.32 -5.49
N PHE A 89 7.71 -6.88 -6.57
CA PHE A 89 6.86 -5.71 -6.52
C PHE A 89 5.55 -6.01 -5.79
N VAL A 90 5.05 -5.03 -5.07
CA VAL A 90 3.71 -5.05 -4.48
C VAL A 90 3.03 -3.74 -4.82
N SER A 91 1.78 -3.80 -5.25
CA SER A 91 0.94 -2.63 -5.53
C SER A 91 -0.52 -3.05 -5.45
N HIS A 92 -1.46 -2.13 -5.71
CA HIS A 92 -2.87 -2.45 -5.69
C HIS A 92 -3.61 -1.92 -6.93
N ILE A 93 -4.78 -2.52 -7.21
CA ILE A 93 -5.62 -2.15 -8.36
C ILE A 93 -6.85 -1.38 -7.89
N ASP A 94 -7.30 -1.61 -6.65
CA ASP A 94 -8.43 -0.90 -6.11
C ASP A 94 -8.13 0.59 -5.89
N VAL A 95 -9.18 1.37 -5.81
CA VAL A 95 -9.11 2.82 -5.65
C VAL A 95 -10.23 3.30 -4.73
N VAL A 96 -10.06 4.45 -4.06
CA VAL A 96 -11.13 5.09 -3.32
C VAL A 96 -12.28 5.55 -4.24
N PRO A 97 -13.51 5.69 -3.74
CA PRO A 97 -14.62 6.25 -4.50
C PRO A 97 -14.31 7.67 -5.03
N GLY A 98 -14.99 8.03 -6.11
CA GLY A 98 -14.90 9.38 -6.69
C GLY A 98 -15.97 9.62 -7.73
N PRO A 99 -16.14 10.89 -8.18
CA PRO A 99 -17.04 11.23 -9.26
C PRO A 99 -16.71 10.49 -10.57
N GLU A 100 -17.73 10.22 -11.38
CA GLU A 100 -17.66 9.46 -12.63
C GLU A 100 -16.58 10.00 -13.61
N PHE A 101 -16.41 11.31 -13.67
CA PHE A 101 -15.44 11.93 -14.59
C PHE A 101 -14.00 11.51 -14.30
N LEU A 102 -13.67 11.08 -13.07
CA LEU A 102 -12.34 10.61 -12.72
C LEU A 102 -11.98 9.25 -13.35
N PHE A 103 -12.97 8.50 -13.85
CA PHE A 103 -12.76 7.27 -14.60
C PHE A 103 -12.70 7.51 -16.13
N THR A 104 -12.64 8.79 -16.52
CA THR A 104 -12.40 9.21 -17.91
C THR A 104 -11.08 9.96 -17.96
N PRO A 105 -9.95 9.29 -18.26
CA PRO A 105 -8.62 9.91 -18.21
C PRO A 105 -8.54 11.16 -19.11
N ARG A 106 -7.92 12.21 -18.59
CA ARG A 106 -7.66 13.47 -19.30
C ARG A 106 -6.16 13.71 -19.33
N VAL A 107 -5.64 14.15 -20.45
CA VAL A 107 -4.19 14.38 -20.65
C VAL A 107 -3.91 15.85 -20.87
N GLU A 108 -2.91 16.38 -20.17
CA GLU A 108 -2.39 17.75 -20.32
C GLU A 108 -0.86 17.70 -20.33
N GLY A 109 -0.25 17.79 -21.51
CA GLY A 109 1.19 17.65 -21.67
C GLY A 109 1.72 16.30 -21.18
N ASP A 110 2.61 16.32 -20.19
CA ASP A 110 3.15 15.10 -19.57
C ASP A 110 2.25 14.50 -18.49
N ARG A 111 1.19 15.21 -18.07
CA ARG A 111 0.30 14.75 -16.99
C ARG A 111 -0.95 14.08 -17.53
N PHE A 112 -1.35 13.01 -16.84
CA PHE A 112 -2.66 12.40 -17.01
C PHE A 112 -3.43 12.46 -15.68
N PHE A 113 -4.71 12.74 -15.76
CA PHE A 113 -5.60 12.95 -14.61
C PHE A 113 -6.69 11.89 -14.62
N ALA A 114 -6.76 11.09 -13.58
CA ALA A 114 -7.78 10.06 -13.36
C ALA A 114 -7.70 9.52 -11.94
N ARG A 115 -8.73 8.84 -11.46
CA ARG A 115 -8.67 8.06 -10.22
C ARG A 115 -7.72 6.88 -10.40
N GLY A 116 -6.73 6.72 -9.49
CA GLY A 116 -5.66 5.74 -9.61
C GLY A 116 -4.46 6.22 -10.44
N ALA A 117 -4.47 7.45 -10.96
CA ALA A 117 -3.32 7.99 -11.67
C ALA A 117 -2.06 8.05 -10.80
N CYS A 118 -2.22 8.47 -9.56
CA CYS A 118 -1.21 8.53 -8.52
C CYS A 118 -1.23 7.24 -7.68
N ASP A 119 -2.41 6.82 -7.24
CA ASP A 119 -2.64 5.80 -6.23
C ASP A 119 -3.54 4.66 -6.77
N THR A 120 -2.98 3.54 -7.35
CA THR A 120 -1.60 3.38 -7.85
C THR A 120 -1.56 2.78 -9.27
N LYS A 121 -2.64 2.85 -10.05
CA LYS A 121 -2.74 2.23 -11.39
C LYS A 121 -1.64 2.70 -12.35
N GLY A 122 -1.13 3.95 -12.18
CA GLY A 122 0.03 4.44 -12.90
C GLY A 122 1.27 3.57 -12.66
N ASN A 123 1.60 3.34 -11.39
CA ASN A 123 2.72 2.47 -11.00
C ASN A 123 2.49 1.01 -11.47
N VAL A 124 1.27 0.49 -11.36
CA VAL A 124 0.91 -0.86 -11.86
C VAL A 124 1.25 -0.99 -13.34
N ALA A 125 0.92 0.01 -14.17
CA ALA A 125 1.23 -0.03 -15.61
C ALA A 125 2.75 -0.05 -15.87
N ALA A 126 3.54 0.73 -15.13
CA ALA A 126 5.00 0.74 -15.25
C ALA A 126 5.63 -0.60 -14.82
N ILE A 127 5.13 -1.20 -13.74
CA ILE A 127 5.57 -2.52 -13.27
C ILE A 127 5.22 -3.61 -14.30
N CYS A 128 4.01 -3.61 -14.83
CA CYS A 128 3.58 -4.56 -15.86
C CYS A 128 4.48 -4.48 -17.11
N GLN A 129 4.78 -3.26 -17.58
CA GLN A 129 5.70 -3.05 -18.70
C GLN A 129 7.11 -3.54 -18.38
N THR A 130 7.60 -3.30 -17.15
CA THR A 130 8.90 -3.81 -16.68
C THR A 130 8.95 -5.34 -16.74
N LEU A 131 7.93 -6.02 -16.22
CA LEU A 131 7.86 -7.49 -16.27
C LEU A 131 7.86 -8.01 -17.71
N ALA A 132 7.07 -7.40 -18.60
CA ALA A 132 7.04 -7.76 -20.01
C ALA A 132 8.42 -7.60 -20.70
N ASN A 133 9.14 -6.53 -20.37
CA ASN A 133 10.50 -6.27 -20.89
C ASN A 133 11.55 -7.27 -20.37
N LEU A 134 11.30 -7.90 -19.24
CA LEU A 134 12.21 -8.86 -18.59
C LEU A 134 11.96 -10.31 -19.00
N VAL A 135 10.90 -10.60 -19.76
CA VAL A 135 10.64 -11.97 -20.26
C VAL A 135 11.82 -12.47 -21.09
N GLY A 136 12.29 -13.69 -20.77
CA GLY A 136 13.42 -14.31 -21.46
C GLY A 136 14.81 -13.83 -21.03
N THR A 137 14.92 -12.88 -20.09
CA THR A 137 16.23 -12.39 -19.59
C THR A 137 16.82 -13.25 -18.47
N GLY A 138 16.01 -14.12 -17.85
CA GLY A 138 16.41 -14.88 -16.65
C GLY A 138 16.22 -14.09 -15.34
N ALA A 139 15.73 -12.86 -15.39
CA ALA A 139 15.48 -12.04 -14.19
C ALA A 139 14.46 -12.71 -13.26
N SER A 140 14.77 -12.74 -11.97
CA SER A 140 13.91 -13.31 -10.94
C SER A 140 13.05 -12.20 -10.28
N VAL A 141 12.03 -11.75 -11.02
CA VAL A 141 11.16 -10.63 -10.64
C VAL A 141 9.69 -11.02 -10.75
N GLY A 142 8.88 -10.61 -9.79
CA GLY A 142 7.43 -10.79 -9.79
C GLY A 142 6.70 -9.58 -9.24
N VAL A 143 5.36 -9.62 -9.30
CA VAL A 143 4.47 -8.63 -8.68
C VAL A 143 3.29 -9.30 -8.01
N VAL A 144 2.89 -8.80 -6.87
CA VAL A 144 1.58 -9.01 -6.24
C VAL A 144 0.76 -7.74 -6.42
N LEU A 145 -0.46 -7.87 -6.93
CA LEU A 145 -1.42 -6.80 -7.01
C LEU A 145 -2.59 -7.10 -6.08
N ALA A 146 -2.69 -6.33 -5.01
CA ALA A 146 -3.80 -6.36 -4.07
C ALA A 146 -5.05 -5.68 -4.65
N THR A 147 -6.21 -5.88 -4.04
CA THR A 147 -7.48 -5.34 -4.52
C THR A 147 -8.37 -4.79 -3.40
N ASP A 148 -7.78 -4.51 -2.25
CA ASP A 148 -8.48 -3.98 -1.07
C ASP A 148 -7.53 -3.19 -0.14
N GLU A 149 -6.47 -2.61 -0.71
CA GLU A 149 -5.51 -1.79 0.05
C GLU A 149 -6.23 -0.63 0.74
N GLU A 150 -7.02 0.11 -0.01
CA GLU A 150 -7.81 1.27 0.42
C GLU A 150 -8.91 0.94 1.47
N GLY A 151 -9.24 -0.34 1.58
CA GLY A 151 -10.25 -0.82 2.54
C GLY A 151 -9.72 -1.16 3.94
N GLY A 152 -8.42 -1.25 4.13
CA GLY A 152 -7.79 -1.49 5.44
C GLY A 152 -8.22 -2.79 6.14
N ARG A 153 -8.43 -3.90 5.44
CA ARG A 153 -9.10 -5.11 5.94
C ARG A 153 -8.26 -6.00 6.87
N GLY A 154 -7.04 -5.64 7.21
CA GLY A 154 -6.20 -6.41 8.16
C GLY A 154 -5.98 -7.87 7.72
N ALA A 155 -6.30 -8.84 8.58
CA ALA A 155 -6.05 -10.27 8.33
C ALA A 155 -6.83 -10.87 7.15
N THR A 156 -7.83 -10.17 6.61
CA THR A 156 -8.57 -10.58 5.40
C THR A 156 -8.08 -9.86 4.15
N ALA A 157 -7.04 -9.03 4.25
CA ALA A 157 -6.47 -8.33 3.14
C ALA A 157 -5.93 -9.28 2.07
N THR A 158 -6.06 -8.90 0.81
CA THR A 158 -5.53 -9.72 -0.30
C THR A 158 -4.01 -9.80 -0.26
N ALA A 159 -3.30 -8.76 0.19
CA ALA A 159 -1.85 -8.81 0.40
C ALA A 159 -1.46 -9.91 1.41
N GLN A 160 -2.17 -10.03 2.56
CA GLN A 160 -1.92 -11.09 3.52
C GLN A 160 -2.20 -12.47 2.93
N MET A 161 -3.32 -12.64 2.22
CA MET A 161 -3.63 -13.90 1.52
C MET A 161 -2.50 -14.31 0.56
N MET A 162 -1.94 -13.37 -0.19
CA MET A 162 -0.85 -13.67 -1.13
C MET A 162 0.41 -14.14 -0.41
N ILE A 163 0.74 -13.54 0.74
CA ILE A 163 1.84 -14.00 1.61
C ILE A 163 1.57 -15.42 2.14
N ASP A 164 0.36 -15.70 2.63
CA ASP A 164 -0.04 -17.02 3.13
C ASP A 164 0.01 -18.10 2.05
N LYS A 165 -0.13 -17.72 0.76
CA LYS A 165 0.06 -18.60 -0.41
C LYS A 165 1.53 -18.73 -0.84
N GLY A 166 2.45 -18.06 -0.16
CA GLY A 166 3.89 -18.15 -0.41
C GLY A 166 4.42 -17.20 -1.50
N TYR A 167 3.64 -16.19 -1.90
CA TYR A 167 4.12 -15.16 -2.83
C TYR A 167 4.93 -14.10 -2.08
N VAL A 168 6.23 -14.34 -1.92
CA VAL A 168 7.16 -13.51 -1.14
C VAL A 168 8.45 -13.25 -1.92
N GLY A 169 9.04 -12.08 -1.73
CA GLY A 169 10.37 -11.74 -2.26
C GLY A 169 11.47 -12.34 -1.40
N LYS A 170 12.58 -12.78 -2.02
CA LYS A 170 13.73 -13.34 -1.29
C LYS A 170 14.75 -12.29 -0.87
N LYS A 171 15.00 -11.28 -1.73
CA LYS A 171 16.04 -10.28 -1.51
C LYS A 171 15.47 -8.92 -1.14
N LEU A 172 14.41 -8.49 -1.85
CA LEU A 172 13.80 -7.18 -1.64
C LEU A 172 12.33 -7.20 -2.06
N VAL A 173 11.48 -6.57 -1.25
CA VAL A 173 10.10 -6.23 -1.59
C VAL A 173 10.04 -4.74 -1.93
N LEU A 174 9.46 -4.41 -3.08
CA LEU A 174 9.35 -3.04 -3.61
C LEU A 174 7.86 -2.68 -3.70
N VAL A 175 7.38 -1.91 -2.75
CA VAL A 175 5.98 -1.49 -2.73
C VAL A 175 5.82 -0.22 -3.53
N ALA A 176 5.04 -0.30 -4.60
CA ALA A 176 4.72 0.85 -5.44
C ALA A 176 3.39 1.43 -4.97
N ASP A 177 3.49 2.43 -4.10
CA ASP A 177 2.36 3.04 -3.42
C ASP A 177 2.69 4.46 -2.98
N THR A 178 1.68 5.25 -2.60
CA THR A 178 1.86 6.64 -2.16
C THR A 178 0.78 7.04 -1.16
N ALA A 179 1.15 7.84 -0.20
CA ALA A 179 0.20 8.50 0.71
C ALA A 179 0.25 10.04 0.55
N GLY A 180 0.67 10.52 -0.63
CA GLY A 180 0.78 11.95 -0.93
C GLY A 180 2.07 12.59 -0.43
N GLU A 181 3.08 11.80 -0.07
CA GLU A 181 4.43 12.29 0.17
C GLU A 181 5.07 12.82 -1.12
N GLU A 182 6.11 13.65 -0.96
CA GLU A 182 6.81 14.24 -2.12
C GLU A 182 7.41 13.15 -3.03
N PRO A 183 7.24 13.25 -4.35
CA PRO A 183 7.83 12.32 -5.30
C PRO A 183 9.38 12.40 -5.31
N GLY A 184 10.01 11.42 -5.95
CA GLY A 184 11.48 11.36 -6.02
C GLY A 184 12.13 10.88 -4.73
N GLN A 185 11.41 10.09 -3.93
CA GLN A 185 11.93 9.44 -2.72
C GLN A 185 11.82 7.92 -2.82
N LEU A 186 12.81 7.23 -2.23
CA LEU A 186 12.72 5.83 -1.85
C LEU A 186 12.54 5.77 -0.34
N PHE A 187 11.35 5.36 0.11
CA PHE A 187 11.04 5.29 1.52
C PHE A 187 11.60 3.98 2.09
N THR A 188 12.56 4.10 2.98
CA THR A 188 13.22 2.98 3.67
C THR A 188 12.64 2.69 5.04
N GLY A 189 11.58 3.40 5.40
CA GLY A 189 10.80 3.19 6.62
C GLY A 189 9.41 3.76 6.48
N GLU A 190 8.45 3.10 7.13
CA GLU A 190 7.04 3.44 7.19
C GLU A 190 6.54 3.29 8.61
N LYS A 191 5.63 4.18 9.06
CA LYS A 191 5.03 4.05 10.39
C LYS A 191 4.00 2.95 10.42
N GLY A 192 4.07 2.11 11.46
CA GLY A 192 2.97 1.22 11.81
C GLY A 192 1.74 1.97 12.25
N HIS A 193 0.58 1.31 12.29
CA HIS A 193 -0.68 1.90 12.68
C HIS A 193 -1.50 0.99 13.58
N ILE A 194 -1.98 1.53 14.69
CA ILE A 194 -2.94 0.90 15.58
C ILE A 194 -3.89 1.97 16.18
N CYS A 195 -5.15 1.61 16.41
CA CYS A 195 -6.11 2.45 17.11
C CYS A 195 -6.43 1.88 18.48
N PHE A 196 -5.98 2.52 19.54
CA PHE A 196 -6.39 2.18 20.91
C PHE A 196 -7.72 2.84 21.27
N LYS A 197 -8.52 2.16 22.08
CA LYS A 197 -9.69 2.76 22.72
C LYS A 197 -9.41 2.94 24.21
N LEU A 198 -9.42 4.18 24.68
CA LEU A 198 -9.39 4.53 26.09
C LEU A 198 -10.82 4.59 26.59
N VAL A 199 -11.15 3.82 27.63
CA VAL A 199 -12.52 3.60 28.06
C VAL A 199 -12.68 4.01 29.54
N SER A 200 -13.66 4.87 29.80
CA SER A 200 -14.11 5.22 31.14
C SER A 200 -15.53 4.71 31.36
N LYS A 201 -15.75 3.96 32.43
CA LYS A 201 -17.06 3.42 32.81
C LYS A 201 -17.59 4.21 33.99
N GLY A 202 -18.89 4.40 34.03
CA GLY A 202 -19.59 5.11 35.09
C GLY A 202 -20.98 4.52 35.33
N ARG A 203 -21.87 5.36 35.80
CA ARG A 203 -23.28 5.04 35.99
C ARG A 203 -24.14 6.17 35.43
N GLY A 204 -24.95 5.85 34.42
CA GLY A 204 -25.86 6.80 33.78
C GLY A 204 -26.90 7.38 34.71
N GLY A 205 -27.46 8.53 34.32
CA GLY A 205 -28.50 9.19 35.03
C GLY A 205 -29.04 10.46 34.34
N HIS A 206 -30.04 11.10 34.95
CA HIS A 206 -30.58 12.35 34.41
C HIS A 206 -29.60 13.51 34.67
N SER A 207 -29.29 14.30 33.64
CA SER A 207 -28.29 15.38 33.70
C SER A 207 -28.60 16.47 34.75
N SER A 208 -29.89 16.66 35.14
CA SER A 208 -30.32 17.60 36.17
C SER A 208 -30.03 17.10 37.60
N ARG A 209 -29.63 15.82 37.76
CA ARG A 209 -29.31 15.22 39.08
C ARG A 209 -27.94 14.52 39.00
N PRO A 210 -26.86 15.28 38.76
CA PRO A 210 -25.53 14.66 38.53
C PRO A 210 -25.01 13.90 39.78
N TRP A 211 -25.48 14.25 40.99
CA TRP A 211 -25.15 13.54 42.23
C TRP A 211 -25.71 12.12 42.33
N SER A 212 -26.69 11.74 41.49
CA SER A 212 -27.24 10.38 41.39
C SER A 212 -26.60 9.52 40.34
N ALA A 213 -25.61 10.05 39.59
CA ALA A 213 -24.89 9.38 38.52
C ALA A 213 -23.39 9.36 38.84
N ASP A 214 -22.63 8.60 38.01
CA ASP A 214 -21.17 8.66 37.98
C ASP A 214 -20.78 8.94 36.55
N ASN A 215 -20.47 10.22 36.23
CA ASN A 215 -20.20 10.64 34.85
C ASN A 215 -18.80 10.22 34.38
N PRO A 216 -18.68 9.33 33.38
CA PRO A 216 -17.38 8.85 32.87
C PRO A 216 -16.66 9.89 32.00
N VAL A 217 -17.34 10.88 31.44
CA VAL A 217 -16.76 11.80 30.44
C VAL A 217 -15.64 12.67 31.04
N PRO A 218 -15.80 13.37 32.20
CA PRO A 218 -14.71 14.12 32.83
C PRO A 218 -13.50 13.23 33.13
N ARG A 219 -13.73 12.05 33.71
CA ARG A 219 -12.67 11.08 34.02
C ARG A 219 -11.90 10.60 32.79
N LEU A 220 -12.59 10.41 31.65
CA LEU A 220 -11.95 10.07 30.37
C LEU A 220 -11.02 11.19 29.92
N CYS A 221 -11.49 12.44 29.94
CA CYS A 221 -10.70 13.60 29.54
C CYS A 221 -9.47 13.79 30.46
N GLU A 222 -9.64 13.70 31.76
CA GLU A 222 -8.53 13.79 32.72
C GLU A 222 -7.51 12.69 32.53
N GLY A 223 -7.95 11.44 32.32
CA GLY A 223 -7.08 10.30 32.05
C GLY A 223 -6.26 10.51 30.77
N TYR A 224 -6.89 10.96 29.68
CA TYR A 224 -6.18 11.30 28.45
C TYR A 224 -5.15 12.43 28.67
N LEU A 225 -5.48 13.49 29.39
CA LEU A 225 -4.55 14.60 29.64
C LEU A 225 -3.33 14.15 30.46
N LYS A 226 -3.53 13.28 31.46
CA LYS A 226 -2.42 12.67 32.21
C LYS A 226 -1.50 11.85 31.31
N PHE A 227 -2.09 10.98 30.47
CA PHE A 227 -1.32 10.22 29.49
C PHE A 227 -0.57 11.16 28.55
N LYS A 228 -1.24 12.15 27.97
CA LYS A 228 -0.62 13.10 27.05
C LYS A 228 0.58 13.83 27.68
N ALA A 229 0.46 14.30 28.90
CA ALA A 229 1.56 14.95 29.60
C ALA A 229 2.76 13.98 29.80
N ALA A 230 2.49 12.74 30.21
CA ALA A 230 3.52 11.71 30.39
C ALA A 230 4.19 11.33 29.06
N TRP A 231 3.42 11.22 27.98
CA TRP A 231 3.94 10.94 26.65
C TRP A 231 4.80 12.08 26.12
N ASP A 232 4.29 13.32 26.16
CA ASP A 232 5.00 14.51 25.68
C ASP A 232 6.31 14.76 26.43
N ALA A 233 6.42 14.33 27.69
CA ALA A 233 7.65 14.43 28.45
C ALA A 233 8.75 13.47 27.95
N GLN A 234 8.39 12.38 27.29
CA GLN A 234 9.33 11.36 26.78
C GLN A 234 9.53 11.45 25.26
N ASP A 235 8.46 11.64 24.50
CA ASP A 235 8.46 11.52 23.03
C ASP A 235 7.47 12.50 22.39
N ARG A 236 7.65 13.80 22.66
CA ARG A 236 6.77 14.83 22.13
C ARG A 236 6.82 14.86 20.60
N PRO A 237 5.66 14.81 19.90
CA PRO A 237 5.60 14.97 18.46
C PRO A 237 6.20 16.32 18.01
N GLU A 238 7.01 16.30 16.97
CA GLU A 238 7.63 17.47 16.38
C GLU A 238 7.63 17.35 14.85
N GLN A 239 7.26 18.42 14.15
CA GLN A 239 7.24 18.44 12.69
C GLN A 239 8.63 18.14 12.12
N GLY A 240 8.69 17.25 11.12
CA GLY A 240 9.94 16.85 10.47
C GLY A 240 10.80 15.86 11.28
N LYS A 241 10.36 15.42 12.46
CA LYS A 241 11.04 14.39 13.22
C LYS A 241 10.37 13.03 13.06
N TRP A 242 11.20 12.00 12.83
CA TRP A 242 10.75 10.62 12.75
C TRP A 242 10.51 10.06 14.14
N ARG A 243 9.28 10.16 14.61
CA ARG A 243 8.85 9.76 15.97
C ARG A 243 7.50 9.09 15.95
N THR A 244 7.22 8.30 16.97
CA THR A 244 5.87 7.77 17.24
C THR A 244 4.95 8.93 17.62
N VAL A 245 3.76 8.96 16.99
CA VAL A 245 2.75 9.99 17.24
C VAL A 245 1.42 9.36 17.62
N ILE A 246 0.72 10.00 18.56
CA ILE A 246 -0.57 9.56 19.06
C ILE A 246 -1.55 10.73 19.02
N SER A 247 -2.69 10.52 18.38
CA SER A 247 -3.70 11.56 18.21
C SER A 247 -5.09 11.04 18.58
N PRO A 248 -5.88 11.77 19.38
CA PRO A 248 -7.29 11.45 19.55
C PRO A 248 -8.04 11.73 18.24
N THR A 249 -8.77 10.73 17.73
CA THR A 249 -9.48 10.84 16.46
C THR A 249 -10.99 10.79 16.62
N SER A 250 -11.48 10.27 17.73
CA SER A 250 -12.90 10.38 18.09
C SER A 250 -13.10 10.35 19.61
N LEU A 251 -14.20 10.95 20.06
CA LEU A 251 -14.69 10.88 21.42
C LEU A 251 -16.18 10.59 21.36
N GLN A 252 -16.63 9.56 22.08
CA GLN A 252 -18.01 9.12 22.15
C GLN A 252 -18.43 9.01 23.61
N GLY A 253 -19.62 9.54 23.93
CA GLY A 253 -20.19 9.46 25.27
C GLY A 253 -21.52 10.20 25.33
N GLY A 254 -22.57 9.47 25.65
CA GLY A 254 -23.95 10.00 25.72
C GLY A 254 -24.68 9.94 24.36
N ALA A 255 -25.99 9.68 24.46
CA ALA A 255 -26.90 9.58 23.30
C ALA A 255 -27.93 10.73 23.27
N ALA A 256 -28.07 11.50 24.34
CA ALA A 256 -29.03 12.61 24.46
C ALA A 256 -28.53 13.68 25.44
N ASN A 257 -29.00 14.93 25.25
CA ASN A 257 -28.56 16.10 25.99
C ASN A 257 -28.89 16.07 27.52
N ASN A 258 -29.89 15.28 27.89
CA ASN A 258 -30.39 15.17 29.27
C ASN A 258 -29.99 13.85 29.96
N ILE A 259 -29.09 13.06 29.34
CA ILE A 259 -28.62 11.78 29.88
C ILE A 259 -27.11 11.86 30.15
N ILE A 260 -26.69 11.57 31.37
CA ILE A 260 -25.30 11.25 31.71
C ILE A 260 -25.07 9.80 31.25
N PRO A 261 -24.03 9.52 30.40
CA PRO A 261 -23.75 8.16 29.93
C PRO A 261 -23.21 7.26 31.03
N ASP A 262 -23.25 5.95 30.80
CA ASP A 262 -22.61 4.94 31.63
C ASP A 262 -21.22 4.52 31.11
N GLU A 263 -20.88 4.89 29.86
CA GLU A 263 -19.56 4.68 29.27
C GLU A 263 -19.17 5.89 28.42
N ALA A 264 -17.87 6.20 28.39
CA ALA A 264 -17.27 7.14 27.46
C ALA A 264 -16.01 6.51 26.85
N ILE A 265 -15.81 6.70 25.54
CA ILE A 265 -14.72 6.09 24.78
C ILE A 265 -14.01 7.17 23.97
N MET A 266 -12.67 7.17 24.04
CA MET A 266 -11.82 7.96 23.14
C MET A 266 -11.01 7.00 22.27
N THR A 267 -11.05 7.20 20.95
CA THR A 267 -10.18 6.48 20.01
C THR A 267 -8.91 7.28 19.79
N LEU A 268 -7.77 6.62 19.96
CA LEU A 268 -6.43 7.17 19.81
C LEU A 268 -5.74 6.47 18.64
N SER A 269 -5.52 7.19 17.53
CA SER A 269 -4.71 6.69 16.42
C SER A 269 -3.24 6.82 16.79
N CYS A 270 -2.53 5.71 16.82
CA CYS A 270 -1.10 5.64 17.07
C CYS A 270 -0.37 5.27 15.78
N ARG A 271 0.59 6.12 15.38
CA ARG A 271 1.54 5.89 14.28
C ARG A 271 2.91 5.70 14.88
N PHE A 272 3.45 4.49 14.85
CA PHE A 272 4.67 4.12 15.57
C PHE A 272 5.80 3.70 14.63
N ILE A 273 7.05 3.91 15.06
CA ILE A 273 8.25 3.79 14.21
C ILE A 273 9.00 2.47 14.38
N VAL A 274 8.77 1.77 15.49
CA VAL A 274 9.33 0.43 15.76
C VAL A 274 8.25 -0.45 16.39
N PRO A 275 8.27 -1.78 16.19
CA PRO A 275 7.22 -2.68 16.71
C PRO A 275 7.00 -2.57 18.23
N GLU A 276 8.05 -2.35 19.00
CA GLU A 276 8.04 -2.26 20.46
C GLU A 276 7.26 -1.04 20.98
N ASP A 277 7.15 0.00 20.17
CA ASP A 277 6.39 1.21 20.53
C ASP A 277 4.90 0.91 20.76
N LYS A 278 4.34 -0.05 20.07
CA LYS A 278 2.94 -0.47 20.26
C LYS A 278 2.68 -0.86 21.71
N ASP A 279 3.50 -1.74 22.25
CA ASP A 279 3.35 -2.25 23.62
C ASP A 279 3.73 -1.18 24.64
N ARG A 280 4.74 -0.35 24.34
CA ARG A 280 5.12 0.82 25.17
C ARG A 280 3.97 1.81 25.29
N VAL A 281 3.30 2.14 24.19
CA VAL A 281 2.15 3.05 24.17
C VAL A 281 0.98 2.47 24.94
N GLU A 282 0.62 1.21 24.70
CA GLU A 282 -0.48 0.53 25.39
C GLU A 282 -0.28 0.53 26.91
N LYS A 283 0.92 0.14 27.36
CA LYS A 283 1.29 0.16 28.77
C LYS A 283 1.20 1.55 29.37
N MET A 284 1.78 2.56 28.73
CA MET A 284 1.76 3.94 29.22
C MET A 284 0.33 4.51 29.23
N LEU A 285 -0.51 4.19 28.24
CA LEU A 285 -1.92 4.56 28.22
C LEU A 285 -2.63 4.05 29.48
N ALA A 286 -2.47 2.77 29.81
CA ALA A 286 -3.11 2.17 30.97
C ALA A 286 -2.59 2.78 32.30
N GLU A 287 -1.28 2.88 32.48
CA GLU A 287 -0.63 3.34 33.70
C GLU A 287 -0.88 4.84 33.99
N ALA A 288 -0.71 5.70 32.97
CA ALA A 288 -0.82 7.14 33.18
C ALA A 288 -2.28 7.63 33.26
N SER A 289 -3.19 7.02 32.47
CA SER A 289 -4.61 7.39 32.51
C SER A 289 -5.36 6.78 33.71
N GLY A 290 -4.94 5.61 34.16
CA GLY A 290 -5.67 4.81 35.15
C GLY A 290 -6.99 4.24 34.60
N LEU A 291 -7.16 4.14 33.28
CA LEU A 291 -8.38 3.71 32.60
C LEU A 291 -8.19 2.39 31.86
N GLU A 292 -9.30 1.78 31.47
CA GLU A 292 -9.30 0.60 30.62
C GLU A 292 -8.81 0.94 29.22
N VAL A 293 -7.84 0.17 28.70
CA VAL A 293 -7.34 0.28 27.32
C VAL A 293 -7.78 -0.94 26.55
N ARG A 294 -8.43 -0.73 25.41
CA ARG A 294 -8.79 -1.79 24.46
C ARG A 294 -7.98 -1.64 23.18
N ALA A 295 -7.12 -2.62 22.89
CA ALA A 295 -6.38 -2.72 21.64
C ALA A 295 -7.14 -3.62 20.64
N PRO A 296 -7.12 -3.33 19.34
CA PRO A 296 -7.64 -4.24 18.33
C PRO A 296 -6.71 -5.45 18.18
N LYS A 297 -7.25 -6.57 17.67
CA LYS A 297 -6.46 -7.77 17.39
C LYS A 297 -5.53 -7.60 16.17
N SER A 298 -5.89 -6.70 15.24
CA SER A 298 -5.12 -6.42 14.04
C SER A 298 -4.53 -5.01 14.07
N TRP A 299 -3.32 -4.88 13.58
CA TRP A 299 -2.59 -3.63 13.47
C TRP A 299 -1.64 -3.72 12.27
N ARG A 300 -1.16 -2.59 11.74
CA ARG A 300 -0.18 -2.56 10.67
C ARG A 300 1.21 -2.39 11.25
N ALA A 301 2.14 -3.27 10.87
CA ALA A 301 3.54 -3.20 11.32
C ALA A 301 4.27 -2.02 10.66
N PRO A 302 5.26 -1.41 11.33
CA PRO A 302 6.13 -0.43 10.69
C PRO A 302 7.10 -1.12 9.75
N VAL A 303 7.50 -0.45 8.67
CA VAL A 303 8.65 -0.88 7.87
C VAL A 303 9.91 -0.36 8.54
N VAL A 304 10.77 -1.28 8.94
CA VAL A 304 12.05 -0.97 9.58
C VAL A 304 13.15 -1.78 8.90
N ASN A 305 13.91 -1.13 8.02
CA ASN A 305 15.11 -1.73 7.45
C ASN A 305 16.33 -1.45 8.34
N ARG A 306 17.29 -2.35 8.33
CA ARG A 306 18.59 -2.10 8.97
C ARG A 306 19.29 -0.92 8.25
N PRO A 307 20.05 -0.09 8.98
CA PRO A 307 20.73 1.07 8.39
C PRO A 307 21.70 0.71 7.25
N ASP A 308 22.25 -0.50 7.29
CA ASP A 308 23.25 -1.04 6.35
C ASP A 308 22.69 -2.14 5.44
N GLU A 309 21.35 -2.19 5.25
CA GLU A 309 20.73 -3.23 4.42
C GLU A 309 21.23 -3.17 2.97
N PRO A 310 22.03 -4.16 2.52
CA PRO A 310 22.79 -4.05 1.26
C PRO A 310 21.90 -3.86 0.03
N GLU A 311 20.76 -4.55 -0.03
CA GLU A 311 19.85 -4.48 -1.16
C GLU A 311 19.17 -3.11 -1.26
N VAL A 312 18.75 -2.54 -0.12
CA VAL A 312 18.14 -1.21 -0.03
C VAL A 312 19.16 -0.13 -0.45
N TYR A 313 20.38 -0.21 0.08
CA TYR A 313 21.43 0.75 -0.25
C TYR A 313 21.83 0.69 -1.74
N ARG A 314 21.97 -0.53 -2.28
CA ARG A 314 22.28 -0.75 -3.69
C ARG A 314 21.20 -0.16 -4.60
N LEU A 315 19.93 -0.40 -4.27
CA LEU A 315 18.80 0.14 -5.03
C LEU A 315 18.78 1.67 -4.97
N LEU A 316 18.85 2.26 -3.78
CA LEU A 316 18.84 3.72 -3.60
C LEU A 316 19.96 4.40 -4.41
N LYS A 317 21.18 3.85 -4.34
CA LYS A 317 22.32 4.36 -5.11
C LYS A 317 22.10 4.29 -6.62
N ALA A 318 21.56 3.16 -7.11
CA ALA A 318 21.27 2.96 -8.51
C ALA A 318 20.14 3.90 -9.01
N MET A 319 19.06 4.04 -8.25
CA MET A 319 17.96 4.95 -8.56
C MET A 319 18.44 6.41 -8.61
N ASN A 320 19.23 6.82 -7.62
CA ASN A 320 19.77 8.18 -7.58
C ASN A 320 20.68 8.51 -8.78
N ALA A 321 21.42 7.52 -9.27
CA ALA A 321 22.30 7.69 -10.43
C ALA A 321 21.57 7.67 -11.78
N SER A 322 20.40 7.04 -11.88
CA SER A 322 19.78 6.70 -13.18
C SER A 322 18.43 7.40 -13.41
N ILE A 323 17.68 7.73 -12.36
CA ILE A 323 16.40 8.43 -12.50
C ILE A 323 16.65 9.93 -12.61
N PRO A 324 16.09 10.62 -13.61
CA PRO A 324 16.24 12.07 -13.76
C PRO A 324 15.83 12.84 -12.49
N GLY A 325 16.68 13.76 -12.05
CA GLY A 325 16.51 14.49 -10.79
C GLY A 325 17.01 13.77 -9.55
N GLY A 326 17.38 12.50 -9.68
CA GLY A 326 17.83 11.66 -8.57
C GLY A 326 16.72 11.21 -7.64
N VAL A 327 17.04 10.28 -6.74
CA VAL A 327 16.10 9.77 -5.73
C VAL A 327 16.75 9.89 -4.36
N LYS A 328 16.03 10.44 -3.38
CA LYS A 328 16.49 10.61 -2.00
C LYS A 328 15.89 9.55 -1.09
N GLU A 329 16.59 9.25 -0.01
CA GLU A 329 16.00 8.44 1.06
C GLU A 329 14.92 9.23 1.80
N GLY A 330 13.77 8.59 2.01
CA GLY A 330 12.64 9.14 2.74
C GLY A 330 12.13 8.21 3.84
N LYS A 331 11.19 8.72 4.63
CA LYS A 331 10.42 7.97 5.63
C LYS A 331 8.94 8.33 5.47
N MET A 332 8.07 7.32 5.35
CA MET A 332 6.64 7.50 5.11
C MET A 332 5.85 7.49 6.42
N SER A 333 5.03 8.51 6.63
CA SER A 333 4.20 8.62 7.83
C SER A 333 2.89 7.84 7.77
N ALA A 334 2.42 7.49 6.58
CA ALA A 334 1.26 6.63 6.35
C ALA A 334 1.61 5.15 6.48
N ALA A 335 0.65 4.26 6.21
CA ALA A 335 0.84 2.81 6.20
C ALA A 335 0.25 2.23 4.92
N THR A 336 1.05 1.45 4.21
CA THR A 336 0.74 0.78 2.96
C THR A 336 0.71 -0.75 3.13
N ASP A 337 0.52 -1.49 2.06
CA ASP A 337 0.65 -2.96 2.07
C ASP A 337 2.07 -3.46 2.41
N ALA A 338 3.09 -2.57 2.42
CA ALA A 338 4.42 -2.88 2.92
C ALA A 338 4.39 -3.46 4.35
N SER A 339 3.46 -2.97 5.16
CA SER A 339 3.24 -3.43 6.54
C SER A 339 2.98 -4.94 6.68
N PHE A 340 2.40 -5.59 5.67
CA PHE A 340 2.19 -7.04 5.67
C PHE A 340 3.49 -7.80 5.35
N TYR A 341 4.29 -7.27 4.41
CA TYR A 341 5.50 -7.92 3.94
C TYR A 341 6.67 -7.83 4.92
N THR A 342 6.67 -6.87 5.86
CA THR A 342 7.71 -6.80 6.91
C THR A 342 7.78 -8.07 7.75
N ALA A 343 6.66 -8.75 7.99
CA ALA A 343 6.60 -10.01 8.74
C ALA A 343 7.31 -11.17 8.04
N THR A 344 7.61 -11.07 6.75
CA THR A 344 8.35 -12.10 6.00
C THR A 344 9.85 -12.10 6.31
N GLY A 345 10.36 -11.05 6.94
CA GLY A 345 11.79 -10.85 7.21
C GLY A 345 12.60 -10.36 6.00
N THR A 346 11.97 -10.19 4.84
CA THR A 346 12.61 -9.61 3.67
C THR A 346 12.61 -8.08 3.77
N PRO A 347 13.74 -7.40 3.47
CA PRO A 347 13.77 -5.94 3.41
C PRO A 347 12.68 -5.39 2.50
N CYS A 348 12.06 -4.27 2.91
CA CYS A 348 10.95 -3.69 2.20
C CYS A 348 11.17 -2.18 2.00
N VAL A 349 10.90 -1.68 0.79
CA VAL A 349 10.97 -0.25 0.46
C VAL A 349 9.69 0.17 -0.26
N ILE A 350 9.34 1.45 -0.14
CA ILE A 350 8.17 2.02 -0.81
C ILE A 350 8.66 3.10 -1.78
N PHE A 351 8.03 3.20 -2.96
CA PHE A 351 8.32 4.21 -3.96
C PHE A 351 7.07 4.57 -4.75
N THR A 352 7.10 5.74 -5.37
CA THR A 352 6.09 6.15 -6.36
C THR A 352 6.74 6.93 -7.48
N ALA A 353 6.21 6.82 -8.69
CA ALA A 353 6.55 7.73 -9.78
C ALA A 353 6.04 9.14 -9.46
N ASN A 354 6.53 10.15 -10.20
CA ASN A 354 6.08 11.53 -10.02
C ASN A 354 4.59 11.64 -10.32
N ALA A 355 3.82 11.88 -9.29
CA ALA A 355 2.38 11.91 -9.28
C ALA A 355 1.92 12.80 -8.11
N GLY A 356 0.64 13.05 -7.98
CA GLY A 356 0.19 13.85 -6.87
C GLY A 356 -1.32 13.91 -6.70
N GLU A 357 -1.70 14.55 -5.59
CA GLU A 357 -3.07 14.76 -5.16
C GLU A 357 -3.91 13.46 -5.06
N PRO A 358 -3.36 12.37 -4.44
CA PRO A 358 -4.13 11.14 -4.24
C PRO A 358 -5.44 11.45 -3.50
N HIS A 359 -6.47 10.62 -3.75
CA HIS A 359 -7.81 10.73 -3.16
C HIS A 359 -8.57 12.02 -3.46
N SER A 360 -8.01 12.94 -4.28
CA SER A 360 -8.67 14.18 -4.67
C SER A 360 -9.31 14.08 -6.07
N ASP A 361 -10.10 15.10 -6.43
CA ASP A 361 -10.67 15.23 -7.77
C ASP A 361 -9.64 15.74 -8.80
N ARG A 362 -8.41 16.01 -8.37
CA ARG A 362 -7.31 16.50 -9.20
C ARG A 362 -6.13 15.54 -9.25
N GLU A 363 -6.37 14.29 -8.89
CA GLU A 363 -5.36 13.24 -8.91
C GLU A 363 -4.70 13.11 -10.30
N TRP A 364 -3.36 13.07 -10.33
CA TRP A 364 -2.57 13.05 -11.55
C TRP A 364 -1.33 12.17 -11.45
N GLY A 365 -0.86 11.68 -12.61
CA GLY A 365 0.43 11.03 -12.79
C GLY A 365 1.22 11.64 -13.95
N SER A 366 2.53 11.35 -14.02
CA SER A 366 3.45 11.82 -15.04
C SER A 366 3.87 10.68 -15.96
N PHE A 367 3.68 10.85 -17.25
CA PHE A 367 4.08 9.87 -18.26
C PHE A 367 5.58 9.65 -18.32
N SER A 368 6.36 10.74 -18.32
CA SER A 368 7.82 10.68 -18.37
C SER A 368 8.37 9.95 -17.15
N SER A 369 7.84 10.23 -15.98
CA SER A 369 8.27 9.55 -14.75
C SER A 369 7.95 8.04 -14.76
N LEU A 370 6.77 7.63 -15.25
CA LEU A 370 6.48 6.20 -15.41
C LEU A 370 7.45 5.52 -16.38
N ASP A 371 7.82 6.20 -17.48
CA ASP A 371 8.79 5.71 -18.45
C ASP A 371 10.20 5.60 -17.84
N ASP A 372 10.61 6.57 -17.03
CA ASP A 372 11.89 6.57 -16.31
C ASP A 372 11.98 5.39 -15.34
N TYR A 373 10.96 5.15 -14.53
CA TYR A 373 10.90 4.01 -13.62
C TYR A 373 10.88 2.67 -14.36
N CYS A 374 10.10 2.56 -15.44
CA CYS A 374 10.09 1.37 -16.29
C CYS A 374 11.48 1.09 -16.89
N THR A 375 12.14 2.12 -17.43
CA THR A 375 13.50 2.02 -17.98
C THR A 375 14.50 1.61 -16.91
N PHE A 376 14.45 2.28 -15.76
CA PHE A 376 15.32 1.98 -14.62
C PHE A 376 15.20 0.52 -14.18
N PHE A 377 13.99 0.07 -13.82
CA PHE A 377 13.80 -1.29 -13.30
C PHE A 377 14.08 -2.36 -14.37
N THR A 378 13.73 -2.10 -15.63
CA THR A 378 14.10 -3.00 -16.73
C THR A 378 15.62 -3.19 -16.82
N THR A 379 16.40 -2.11 -16.64
CA THR A 379 17.87 -2.16 -16.69
C THR A 379 18.47 -2.77 -15.42
N TYR A 380 17.94 -2.41 -14.26
CA TYR A 380 18.45 -2.85 -12.96
C TYR A 380 18.32 -4.35 -12.71
N PHE A 381 17.27 -4.97 -13.25
CA PHE A 381 17.01 -6.41 -13.06
C PHE A 381 17.54 -7.31 -14.18
N ARG A 382 18.05 -6.75 -15.27
CA ARG A 382 18.77 -7.52 -16.30
C ARG A 382 20.15 -7.96 -15.84
#